data_c8b9122d91f9046e1049881019e20c6d
#
_entry.id   c8b9122d91f9046e1049881019e20c6d
#
_cell.length_a   1.000
_cell.length_b   1.000
_cell.length_c   1.000
_cell.angle_alpha   90.00
_cell.angle_beta   90.00
_cell.angle_gamma   90.00
#
_symmetry.space_group_name_H-M   'P 1'
#
loop_
_entity.id
_entity.type
_entity.pdbx_description
1 polymer ?
#
loop_
_entity_poly.entity_id
_entity_poly.type
_entity_poly.pdbx_seq_one_letter_code
_entity_poly.pdbx_strand_id
1 'polypeptide(L)'
;MSNKDKADVLQGTLDVMVLQTVASLGPLHGYAIAARLEQVSSGALQLNMGTLYPGLMRLEQRGFLRAAWGVTDTNRRARFYSITAAGRRQLDAGRTEWNRMTSIMDTLLNEG
;
A
#
# COMPACT_ATOMS: atom_id res chain seq x y z
N MET A 1 10.22 -4.15 -21.93
CA MET A 1 10.37 -4.00 -20.48
C MET A 1 10.44 -5.38 -19.83
N SER A 2 11.39 -5.59 -18.94
CA SER A 2 11.53 -6.88 -18.29
C SER A 2 10.46 -7.05 -17.21
N ASN A 3 10.19 -8.30 -16.82
CA ASN A 3 9.24 -8.61 -15.76
C ASN A 3 9.65 -7.95 -14.43
N LYS A 4 10.97 -7.83 -14.22
CA LYS A 4 11.49 -7.21 -13.01
C LYS A 4 11.13 -5.73 -12.92
N ASP A 5 11.30 -4.99 -14.01
CA ASP A 5 10.96 -3.55 -14.04
C ASP A 5 9.47 -3.34 -13.81
N LYS A 6 8.64 -4.18 -14.42
CA LYS A 6 7.20 -4.12 -14.25
C LYS A 6 6.80 -4.42 -12.82
N ALA A 7 7.43 -5.42 -12.20
CA ALA A 7 7.16 -5.79 -10.81
C ALA A 7 7.56 -4.65 -9.86
N ASP A 8 8.69 -3.98 -10.11
CA ASP A 8 9.15 -2.86 -9.27
C ASP A 8 8.18 -1.68 -9.33
N VAL A 9 7.67 -1.35 -10.50
CA VAL A 9 6.67 -0.27 -10.65
C VAL A 9 5.40 -0.61 -9.90
N LEU A 10 4.89 -1.83 -10.06
CA LEU A 10 3.68 -2.27 -9.36
C LEU A 10 3.90 -2.31 -7.86
N GLN A 11 5.09 -2.70 -7.41
CA GLN A 11 5.43 -2.76 -5.99
C GLN A 11 5.42 -1.37 -5.35
N GLY A 12 6.02 -0.38 -6.01
CA GLY A 12 6.01 0.99 -5.51
C GLY A 12 4.61 1.55 -5.40
N THR A 13 3.76 1.26 -6.37
CA THR A 13 2.36 1.67 -6.36
C THR A 13 1.61 1.02 -5.19
N LEU A 14 1.83 -0.27 -4.97
CA LEU A 14 1.20 -1.00 -3.86
C LEU A 14 1.64 -0.44 -2.51
N ASP A 15 2.92 -0.09 -2.37
CA ASP A 15 3.44 0.49 -1.13
C ASP A 15 2.70 1.78 -0.76
N VAL A 16 2.47 2.66 -1.73
CA VAL A 16 1.72 3.92 -1.50
C VAL A 16 0.29 3.62 -1.08
N MET A 17 -0.36 2.66 -1.73
CA MET A 17 -1.73 2.26 -1.39
C MET A 17 -1.82 1.72 0.04
N VAL A 18 -0.88 0.88 0.44
CA VAL A 18 -0.85 0.30 1.79
C VAL A 18 -0.61 1.39 2.83
N LEU A 19 0.38 2.24 2.62
CA LEU A 19 0.71 3.32 3.55
C LEU A 19 -0.47 4.27 3.71
N GLN A 20 -1.14 4.64 2.63
CA GLN A 20 -2.31 5.52 2.69
C GLN A 20 -3.47 4.86 3.44
N THR A 21 -3.70 3.59 3.21
CA THR A 21 -4.78 2.84 3.86
C THR A 21 -4.57 2.80 5.37
N VAL A 22 -3.36 2.46 5.80
CA VAL A 22 -3.03 2.40 7.23
C VAL A 22 -3.03 3.79 7.86
N ALA A 23 -2.56 4.81 7.14
CA ALA A 23 -2.57 6.19 7.64
C ALA A 23 -4.00 6.69 7.89
N SER A 24 -4.94 6.33 7.01
CA SER A 24 -6.33 6.79 7.09
C SER A 24 -7.15 6.05 8.15
N LEU A 25 -6.95 4.74 8.27
CA LEU A 25 -7.84 3.89 9.07
C LEU A 25 -7.23 3.45 10.40
N GLY A 26 -5.95 3.76 10.63
CA GLY A 26 -5.25 3.35 11.84
C GLY A 26 -4.80 1.89 11.76
N PRO A 27 -4.55 1.23 12.89
CA PRO A 27 -4.03 -0.14 12.87
C PRO A 27 -4.97 -1.09 12.12
N LEU A 28 -4.42 -1.84 11.16
CA LEU A 28 -5.16 -2.81 10.36
C LEU A 28 -4.33 -4.07 10.17
N HIS A 29 -4.99 -5.23 10.22
CA HIS A 29 -4.34 -6.48 9.83
C HIS A 29 -4.41 -6.66 8.30
N GLY A 30 -3.63 -7.61 7.78
CA GLY A 30 -3.46 -7.76 6.33
C GLY A 30 -4.75 -7.96 5.55
N TYR A 31 -5.65 -8.82 6.07
CA TYR A 31 -6.92 -9.05 5.40
C TYR A 31 -7.79 -7.80 5.33
N ALA A 32 -7.75 -6.96 6.38
CA ALA A 32 -8.50 -5.71 6.38
C ALA A 32 -7.92 -4.72 5.37
N ILE A 33 -6.60 -4.68 5.22
CA ILE A 33 -5.95 -3.84 4.21
C ILE A 33 -6.39 -4.28 2.81
N ALA A 34 -6.34 -5.58 2.54
CA ALA A 34 -6.74 -6.14 1.25
C ALA A 34 -8.23 -5.84 0.95
N ALA A 35 -9.09 -6.01 1.96
CA ALA A 35 -10.52 -5.74 1.81
C ALA A 35 -10.79 -4.27 1.51
N ARG A 36 -10.05 -3.35 2.14
CA ARG A 36 -10.21 -1.92 1.89
C ARG A 36 -9.80 -1.56 0.47
N LEU A 37 -8.69 -2.13 -0.02
CA LEU A 37 -8.22 -1.87 -1.38
C LEU A 37 -9.22 -2.41 -2.42
N GLU A 38 -9.80 -3.57 -2.16
CA GLU A 38 -10.84 -4.11 -3.02
C GLU A 38 -12.08 -3.22 -3.01
N GLN A 39 -12.50 -2.75 -1.85
CA GLN A 39 -13.65 -1.87 -1.69
C GLN A 39 -13.46 -0.55 -2.44
N VAL A 40 -12.32 0.11 -2.24
CA VAL A 40 -12.01 1.40 -2.85
C VAL A 40 -11.94 1.29 -4.37
N SER A 41 -11.45 0.16 -4.88
CA SER A 41 -11.30 -0.06 -6.31
C SER A 41 -12.55 -0.67 -6.96
N SER A 42 -13.63 -0.83 -6.22
CA SER A 42 -14.87 -1.49 -6.69
C SER A 42 -14.60 -2.88 -7.26
N GLY A 43 -13.71 -3.61 -6.58
CA GLY A 43 -13.37 -4.98 -6.94
C GLY A 43 -12.26 -5.14 -7.96
N ALA A 44 -11.73 -4.02 -8.49
CA ALA A 44 -10.66 -4.10 -9.50
C ALA A 44 -9.34 -4.61 -8.91
N LEU A 45 -9.07 -4.31 -7.63
CA LEU A 45 -7.89 -4.79 -6.93
C LEU A 45 -8.25 -5.91 -5.98
N GLN A 46 -7.94 -7.13 -6.38
CA GLN A 46 -8.15 -8.32 -5.56
C GLN A 46 -6.79 -8.89 -5.22
N LEU A 47 -6.21 -8.41 -4.11
CA LEU A 47 -4.87 -8.80 -3.69
C LEU A 47 -4.94 -10.04 -2.82
N ASN A 48 -4.21 -11.07 -3.20
CA ASN A 48 -4.06 -12.23 -2.34
C ASN A 48 -2.96 -11.96 -1.31
N MET A 49 -2.96 -12.74 -0.24
CA MET A 49 -2.02 -12.54 0.86
C MET A 49 -0.59 -12.88 0.46
N GLY A 50 -0.41 -13.76 -0.54
CA GLY A 50 0.92 -14.08 -1.08
C GLY A 50 1.59 -12.88 -1.75
N THR A 51 0.80 -11.94 -2.26
CA THR A 51 1.30 -10.68 -2.82
C THR A 51 1.45 -9.61 -1.74
N LEU A 52 0.46 -9.49 -0.87
CA LEU A 52 0.40 -8.41 0.12
C LEU A 52 1.41 -8.59 1.26
N TYR A 53 1.54 -9.80 1.82
CA TYR A 53 2.41 -10.03 2.98
C TYR A 53 3.87 -9.67 2.76
N PRO A 54 4.50 -10.07 1.64
CA PRO A 54 5.90 -9.63 1.41
C PRO A 54 6.04 -8.12 1.37
N GLY A 55 5.04 -7.41 0.85
CA GLY A 55 5.03 -5.95 0.85
C GLY A 55 4.95 -5.37 2.26
N LEU A 56 4.06 -5.92 3.08
CA LEU A 56 3.93 -5.50 4.49
C LEU A 56 5.21 -5.73 5.26
N MET A 57 5.84 -6.89 5.09
CA MET A 57 7.11 -7.22 5.74
C MET A 57 8.22 -6.26 5.33
N ARG A 58 8.28 -5.94 4.04
CA ARG A 58 9.30 -5.02 3.52
C ARG A 58 9.11 -3.62 4.11
N LEU A 59 7.88 -3.13 4.16
CA LEU A 59 7.57 -1.81 4.73
C LEU A 59 7.90 -1.78 6.23
N GLU A 60 7.62 -2.86 6.93
CA GLU A 60 7.98 -2.99 8.34
C GLU A 60 9.49 -2.97 8.53
N GLN A 61 10.23 -3.73 7.73
CA GLN A 61 11.68 -3.80 7.80
C GLN A 61 12.33 -2.45 7.50
N ARG A 62 11.73 -1.65 6.64
CA ARG A 62 12.21 -0.30 6.34
C ARG A 62 11.82 0.72 7.40
N GLY A 63 11.05 0.31 8.39
CA GLY A 63 10.61 1.20 9.45
C GLY A 63 9.45 2.11 9.11
N PHE A 64 8.74 1.84 8.01
CA PHE A 64 7.58 2.62 7.59
C PHE A 64 6.29 2.15 8.23
N LEU A 65 6.23 0.89 8.63
CA LEU A 65 5.13 0.30 9.38
C LEU A 65 5.65 -0.32 10.66
N ARG A 66 4.81 -0.28 11.69
CA ARG A 66 5.02 -0.99 12.95
C ARG A 66 3.94 -2.06 13.06
N ALA A 67 4.31 -3.25 13.52
CA ALA A 67 3.37 -4.34 13.68
C ALA A 67 3.25 -4.73 15.14
N ALA A 68 2.03 -5.07 15.56
CA ALA A 68 1.75 -5.58 16.91
C ALA A 68 0.69 -6.66 16.80
N TRP A 69 0.80 -7.67 17.65
CA TRP A 69 -0.22 -8.71 17.71
C TRP A 69 -1.50 -8.18 18.34
N GLY A 70 -2.62 -8.60 17.80
CA GLY A 70 -3.94 -8.24 18.29
C GLY A 70 -4.95 -9.29 17.91
N VAL A 71 -6.22 -9.01 18.14
CA VAL A 71 -7.34 -9.92 17.87
C VAL A 71 -8.31 -9.25 16.92
N THR A 72 -8.71 -9.96 15.87
CA THR A 72 -9.66 -9.45 14.88
C THR A 72 -11.09 -9.53 15.40
N ASP A 73 -12.04 -8.92 14.66
CA ASP A 73 -13.46 -8.97 15.01
C ASP A 73 -14.00 -10.40 15.04
N THR A 74 -13.39 -11.31 14.30
CA THR A 74 -13.76 -12.73 14.29
C THR A 74 -12.99 -13.54 15.32
N ASN A 75 -12.37 -12.87 16.29
CA ASN A 75 -11.64 -13.48 17.40
C ASN A 75 -10.43 -14.29 16.95
N ARG A 76 -9.75 -13.85 15.90
CA ARG A 76 -8.52 -14.47 15.39
C ARG A 76 -7.32 -13.61 15.72
N ARG A 77 -6.23 -14.25 16.09
CA ARG A 77 -4.97 -13.56 16.35
C ARG A 77 -4.34 -13.12 15.02
N ALA A 78 -3.92 -11.85 14.95
CA ALA A 78 -3.32 -11.30 13.73
C ALA A 78 -2.35 -10.19 14.09
N ARG A 79 -1.44 -9.90 13.15
CA ARG A 79 -0.57 -8.72 13.26
C ARG A 79 -1.30 -7.51 12.71
N PHE A 80 -1.32 -6.45 13.51
CA PHE A 80 -1.91 -5.17 13.13
C PHE A 80 -0.80 -4.19 12.80
N TYR A 81 -0.94 -3.52 11.68
CA TYR A 81 0.06 -2.61 11.15
C TYR A 81 -0.38 -1.16 11.37
N SER A 82 0.55 -0.35 11.88
CA SER A 82 0.36 1.09 12.07
C SER A 82 1.45 1.83 11.31
N ILE A 83 1.14 3.03 10.82
CA ILE A 83 2.13 3.83 10.12
C ILE A 83 3.02 4.56 11.13
N THR A 84 4.32 4.59 10.84
CA THR A 84 5.29 5.32 11.66
C THR A 84 5.48 6.74 11.14
N ALA A 85 6.21 7.57 11.88
CA ALA A 85 6.57 8.91 11.40
C ALA A 85 7.36 8.83 10.09
N ALA A 86 8.31 7.88 10.01
CA ALA A 86 9.06 7.65 8.78
C ALA A 86 8.14 7.20 7.64
N GLY A 87 7.14 6.36 7.96
CA GLY A 87 6.14 5.92 6.99
C GLY A 87 5.30 7.06 6.45
N ARG A 88 4.94 8.03 7.30
CA ARG A 88 4.20 9.21 6.85
C ARG A 88 5.02 10.06 5.91
N ARG A 89 6.31 10.23 6.19
CA ARG A 89 7.21 10.95 5.27
C ARG A 89 7.35 10.23 3.95
N GLN A 90 7.45 8.90 3.98
CA GLN A 90 7.52 8.09 2.77
C GLN A 90 6.22 8.19 1.97
N LEU A 91 5.08 8.21 2.64
CA LEU A 91 3.78 8.38 1.99
C LEU A 91 3.70 9.74 1.29
N ASP A 92 4.13 10.81 1.95
CA ASP A 92 4.13 12.14 1.36
C ASP A 92 5.03 12.21 0.11
N ALA A 93 6.21 11.60 0.18
CA ALA A 93 7.11 11.52 -0.97
C ALA A 93 6.47 10.72 -2.11
N GLY A 94 5.82 9.62 -1.79
CA GLY A 94 5.12 8.78 -2.78
C GLY A 94 3.96 9.53 -3.44
N ARG A 95 3.21 10.29 -2.64
CA ARG A 95 2.10 11.09 -3.15
C ARG A 95 2.59 12.16 -4.13
N THR A 96 3.67 12.85 -3.77
CA THR A 96 4.28 13.87 -4.63
C THR A 96 4.73 13.26 -5.95
N GLU A 97 5.40 12.12 -5.88
CA GLU A 97 5.87 11.42 -7.09
C GLU A 97 4.71 10.95 -7.96
N TRP A 98 3.65 10.42 -7.34
CA TRP A 98 2.45 9.99 -8.05
C TRP A 98 1.79 11.17 -8.77
N ASN A 99 1.63 12.31 -8.09
CA ASN A 99 1.02 13.49 -8.68
C ASN A 99 1.87 14.01 -9.85
N ARG A 100 3.18 13.96 -9.73
CA ARG A 100 4.08 14.34 -10.81
C ARG A 100 3.90 13.43 -12.03
N MET A 101 3.86 12.12 -11.79
CA MET A 101 3.70 11.14 -12.87
C MET A 101 2.35 11.27 -13.57
N THR A 102 1.28 11.47 -12.80
CA THR A 102 -0.05 11.62 -13.39
C THR A 102 -0.16 12.91 -14.22
N SER A 103 0.48 14.00 -13.76
CA SER A 103 0.52 15.25 -14.53
C SER A 103 1.23 15.07 -15.87
N ILE A 104 2.36 14.38 -15.87
CA ILE A 104 3.11 14.06 -17.08
C ILE A 104 2.24 13.20 -18.01
N MET A 105 1.62 12.18 -17.44
CA MET A 105 0.78 11.25 -18.21
C MET A 105 -0.41 11.99 -18.83
N ASP A 106 -1.08 12.84 -18.05
CA ASP A 106 -2.21 13.62 -18.54
C ASP A 106 -1.81 14.52 -19.71
N THR A 107 -0.64 15.18 -19.59
CA THR A 107 -0.13 16.01 -20.67
C THR A 107 0.11 15.20 -21.94
N LEU A 108 0.78 14.06 -21.80
CA LEU A 108 1.08 13.19 -22.95
C LEU A 108 -0.19 12.67 -23.62
N LEU A 109 -1.15 12.20 -22.83
CA LEU A 109 -2.36 11.60 -23.36
C LEU A 109 -3.31 12.62 -23.96
N ASN A 110 -3.26 13.87 -23.51
CA ASN A 110 -4.13 14.93 -24.01
C ASN A 110 -3.55 15.72 -25.18
N GLU A 111 -2.29 15.48 -25.53
CA GLU A 111 -1.68 16.09 -26.70
C GLU A 111 -2.15 15.48 -28.01
N GLY A 112 -2.59 14.25 -27.90
CA GLY A 112 -2.91 13.45 -29.03
C GLY A 112 -4.15 13.73 -29.76
#